data_bd458f07065907b1c02e8ee18fd11040
#
_entry.id   bd458f07065907b1c02e8ee18fd11040
#
_cell.length_a   1.000
_cell.length_b   1.000
_cell.length_c   1.000
_cell.angle_alpha   90.00
_cell.angle_beta   90.00
_cell.angle_gamma   90.00
#
_symmetry.space_group_name_H-M   'P 1'
#
loop_
_entity.id
_entity.type
_entity.pdbx_description
1 polymer ?
#
loop_
_entity_poly.entity_id
_entity_poly.type
_entity_poly.pdbx_seq_one_letter_code
_entity_poly.pdbx_strand_id
1 'polypeptide(L)'
;NKADLQAYFNLPQQPDAPVFVMVTRLTEQKGVDLLIATADEIVKQGGQLTILGSGAKHLEEGICQLAQRYPENIAVKIGYDEALSHLMVAGGDVILVPSRFEPCGLTQLYGLQYGTLPLVRATGGLADTVTNSTSETIKARTATGFVFQKAEADDLRSAIQHAFALWQKQRVWAMVRNNAMAQDFSWKNAAAQYEQLYLGILDS
;
A
#
# COMPACT_ATOMS: atom_id res chain seq x y z
N ASN A 1 7.38 -14.75 6.11
CA ASN A 1 6.99 -13.37 6.42
C ASN A 1 5.46 -13.20 6.65
N LYS A 2 4.57 -13.67 5.70
CA LYS A 2 3.11 -13.52 5.87
C LYS A 2 2.58 -14.25 7.10
N ALA A 3 2.95 -15.52 7.28
CA ALA A 3 2.55 -16.30 8.46
C ALA A 3 3.08 -15.68 9.77
N ASP A 4 4.31 -15.13 9.75
CA ASP A 4 4.89 -14.46 10.92
C ASP A 4 4.12 -13.18 11.26
N LEU A 5 3.70 -12.40 10.24
CA LEU A 5 2.87 -11.21 10.40
C LEU A 5 1.51 -11.57 11.01
N GLN A 6 0.85 -12.59 10.45
CA GLN A 6 -0.44 -13.08 10.96
C GLN A 6 -0.31 -13.57 12.42
N ALA A 7 0.76 -14.32 12.73
CA ALA A 7 1.03 -14.80 14.08
C ALA A 7 1.30 -13.65 15.06
N TYR A 8 2.10 -12.65 14.66
CA TYR A 8 2.39 -11.46 15.49
C TYR A 8 1.11 -10.74 15.93
N PHE A 9 0.16 -10.61 15.00
CA PHE A 9 -1.12 -9.94 15.26
C PHE A 9 -2.23 -10.85 15.78
N ASN A 10 -1.93 -12.14 16.06
CA ASN A 10 -2.91 -13.16 16.44
C ASN A 10 -4.07 -13.30 15.43
N LEU A 11 -3.82 -13.03 14.16
CA LEU A 11 -4.76 -13.29 13.09
C LEU A 11 -4.71 -14.76 12.65
N PRO A 12 -5.84 -15.34 12.18
CA PRO A 12 -5.83 -16.67 11.59
C PRO A 12 -4.81 -16.78 10.46
N GLN A 13 -4.03 -17.87 10.45
CA GLN A 13 -3.08 -18.14 9.37
C GLN A 13 -3.84 -18.63 8.13
N GLN A 14 -4.11 -17.73 7.22
CA GLN A 14 -4.82 -17.96 5.97
C GLN A 14 -3.91 -17.60 4.78
N PRO A 15 -3.21 -18.57 4.18
CA PRO A 15 -2.25 -18.30 3.10
C PRO A 15 -2.92 -17.69 1.86
N ASP A 16 -4.16 -18.05 1.59
CA ASP A 16 -4.92 -17.63 0.42
C ASP A 16 -5.67 -16.30 0.61
N ALA A 17 -5.81 -15.81 1.85
CA ALA A 17 -6.39 -14.51 2.12
C ALA A 17 -5.36 -13.40 1.88
N PRO A 18 -5.64 -12.35 1.08
CA PRO A 18 -4.71 -11.23 0.95
C PRO A 18 -4.63 -10.43 2.26
N VAL A 19 -3.41 -10.07 2.66
CA VAL A 19 -3.13 -9.24 3.82
C VAL A 19 -2.84 -7.82 3.38
N PHE A 20 -3.74 -6.91 3.74
CA PHE A 20 -3.55 -5.47 3.57
C PHE A 20 -2.79 -4.92 4.78
N VAL A 21 -1.85 -4.03 4.55
CA VAL A 21 -1.08 -3.40 5.62
C VAL A 21 -1.10 -1.88 5.49
N MET A 22 -1.16 -1.17 6.62
CA MET A 22 -1.01 0.27 6.67
C MET A 22 -0.02 0.65 7.77
N VAL A 23 1.08 1.32 7.40
CA VAL A 23 2.10 1.83 8.33
C VAL A 23 2.22 3.32 8.11
N THR A 24 1.69 4.12 9.04
CA THR A 24 1.65 5.58 8.84
C THR A 24 1.32 6.34 10.12
N ARG A 25 1.53 7.66 10.10
CA ARG A 25 0.92 8.56 11.08
C ARG A 25 -0.59 8.57 10.89
N LEU A 26 -1.35 8.43 11.97
CA LEU A 26 -2.81 8.39 11.91
C LEU A 26 -3.39 9.80 11.83
N THR A 27 -3.44 10.32 10.60
CA THR A 27 -3.96 11.67 10.28
C THR A 27 -4.91 11.60 9.09
N GLU A 28 -5.79 12.59 8.96
CA GLU A 28 -6.66 12.72 7.78
C GLU A 28 -5.86 12.91 6.49
N GLN A 29 -4.71 13.60 6.58
CA GLN A 29 -3.79 13.74 5.43
C GLN A 29 -3.38 12.37 4.87
N LYS A 30 -3.20 11.38 5.73
CA LYS A 30 -2.82 10.02 5.32
C LYS A 30 -4.03 9.15 4.92
N GLY A 31 -5.24 9.69 4.95
CA GLY A 31 -6.45 9.02 4.49
C GLY A 31 -6.93 7.89 5.42
N VAL A 32 -6.59 7.96 6.73
CA VAL A 32 -7.01 6.95 7.70
C VAL A 32 -8.53 6.91 7.84
N ASP A 33 -9.18 8.06 7.77
CA ASP A 33 -10.66 8.17 7.75
C ASP A 33 -11.28 7.47 6.53
N LEU A 34 -10.64 7.54 5.35
CA LEU A 34 -11.07 6.79 4.17
C LEU A 34 -10.95 5.28 4.40
N LEU A 35 -9.85 4.83 5.03
CA LEU A 35 -9.68 3.43 5.38
C LEU A 35 -10.75 2.97 6.38
N ILE A 36 -11.03 3.75 7.43
CA ILE A 36 -12.09 3.44 8.40
C ILE A 36 -13.44 3.24 7.70
N ALA A 37 -13.76 4.09 6.72
CA ALA A 37 -15.01 4.02 5.97
C ALA A 37 -15.08 2.84 4.97
N THR A 38 -13.96 2.18 4.68
CA THR A 38 -13.88 1.13 3.63
C THR A 38 -13.32 -0.21 4.10
N ALA A 39 -12.84 -0.31 5.33
CA ALA A 39 -12.19 -1.52 5.85
C ALA A 39 -13.12 -2.75 5.85
N ASP A 40 -14.44 -2.54 5.97
CA ASP A 40 -15.45 -3.58 5.86
C ASP A 40 -15.41 -4.32 4.50
N GLU A 41 -14.99 -3.62 3.43
CA GLU A 41 -14.83 -4.23 2.11
C GLU A 41 -13.74 -5.30 2.10
N ILE A 42 -12.60 -5.05 2.78
CA ILE A 42 -11.52 -6.03 2.90
C ILE A 42 -12.04 -7.29 3.60
N VAL A 43 -12.77 -7.11 4.69
CA VAL A 43 -13.34 -8.23 5.46
C VAL A 43 -14.38 -9.02 4.67
N LYS A 44 -15.30 -8.32 3.99
CA LYS A 44 -16.35 -8.95 3.16
C LYS A 44 -15.78 -9.82 2.05
N GLN A 45 -14.62 -9.48 1.53
CA GLN A 45 -13.93 -10.25 0.48
C GLN A 45 -12.97 -11.30 1.05
N GLY A 46 -12.95 -11.52 2.37
CA GLY A 46 -12.14 -12.55 3.02
C GLY A 46 -10.67 -12.18 3.20
N GLY A 47 -10.33 -10.89 3.13
CA GLY A 47 -8.98 -10.41 3.41
C GLY A 47 -8.74 -10.09 4.88
N GLN A 48 -7.49 -9.76 5.18
CA GLN A 48 -7.04 -9.31 6.48
C GLN A 48 -6.41 -7.91 6.38
N LEU A 49 -6.45 -7.14 7.47
CA LEU A 49 -5.90 -5.80 7.55
C LEU A 49 -5.08 -5.65 8.84
N THR A 50 -3.84 -5.20 8.71
CA THR A 50 -3.03 -4.81 9.87
C THR A 50 -2.65 -3.34 9.78
N ILE A 51 -2.72 -2.63 10.91
CA ILE A 51 -2.44 -1.20 10.98
C ILE A 51 -1.43 -0.94 12.09
N LEU A 52 -0.38 -0.18 11.76
CA LEU A 52 0.61 0.34 12.70
C LEU A 52 0.71 1.85 12.57
N GLY A 53 0.55 2.57 13.65
CA GLY A 53 0.73 4.02 13.68
C GLY A 53 0.17 4.67 14.91
N SER A 54 0.37 5.98 15.01
CA SER A 54 -0.21 6.84 16.04
C SER A 54 -0.52 8.22 15.50
N GLY A 55 -1.46 8.95 16.12
CA GLY A 55 -1.81 10.28 15.66
C GLY A 55 -3.05 10.87 16.31
N ALA A 56 -4.03 11.28 15.51
CA ALA A 56 -5.24 11.89 16.02
C ALA A 56 -6.11 10.87 16.78
N LYS A 57 -6.50 11.21 18.00
CA LYS A 57 -7.21 10.32 18.93
C LYS A 57 -8.47 9.71 18.32
N HIS A 58 -9.29 10.49 17.62
CA HIS A 58 -10.51 9.99 16.99
C HIS A 58 -10.24 8.94 15.88
N LEU A 59 -9.09 9.03 15.19
CA LEU A 59 -8.67 8.03 14.20
C LEU A 59 -8.13 6.77 14.87
N GLU A 60 -7.35 6.93 15.96
CA GLU A 60 -6.92 5.77 16.77
C GLU A 60 -8.13 5.01 17.33
N GLU A 61 -9.10 5.72 17.90
CA GLU A 61 -10.34 5.12 18.40
C GLU A 61 -11.12 4.42 17.27
N GLY A 62 -11.23 5.05 16.09
CA GLY A 62 -11.93 4.48 14.94
C GLY A 62 -11.32 3.17 14.44
N ILE A 63 -9.99 3.10 14.30
CA ILE A 63 -9.33 1.86 13.88
C ILE A 63 -9.36 0.78 14.97
N CYS A 64 -9.29 1.15 16.26
CA CYS A 64 -9.45 0.20 17.36
C CYS A 64 -10.87 -0.39 17.39
N GLN A 65 -11.91 0.39 17.12
CA GLN A 65 -13.29 -0.11 16.98
C GLN A 65 -13.44 -1.08 15.81
N LEU A 66 -12.75 -0.84 14.68
CA LEU A 66 -12.72 -1.80 13.57
C LEU A 66 -12.10 -3.14 13.99
N ALA A 67 -10.97 -3.12 14.70
CA ALA A 67 -10.33 -4.34 15.21
C ALA A 67 -11.23 -5.10 16.21
N GLN A 68 -11.96 -4.38 17.07
CA GLN A 68 -12.94 -4.99 17.98
C GLN A 68 -14.12 -5.61 17.22
N ARG A 69 -14.57 -4.98 16.14
CA ARG A 69 -15.68 -5.44 15.31
C ARG A 69 -15.32 -6.66 14.45
N TYR A 70 -14.07 -6.74 14.00
CA TYR A 70 -13.58 -7.79 13.10
C TYR A 70 -12.28 -8.43 13.63
N PRO A 71 -12.29 -9.06 14.81
CA PRO A 71 -11.08 -9.51 15.51
C PRO A 71 -10.29 -10.59 14.77
N GLU A 72 -10.93 -11.34 13.87
CA GLU A 72 -10.25 -12.36 13.05
C GLU A 72 -9.68 -11.82 11.74
N ASN A 73 -10.01 -10.56 11.39
CA ASN A 73 -9.61 -9.97 10.10
C ASN A 73 -8.78 -8.70 10.26
N ILE A 74 -9.01 -7.92 11.32
CA ILE A 74 -8.38 -6.61 11.51
C ILE A 74 -7.62 -6.58 12.82
N ALA A 75 -6.34 -6.23 12.74
CA ALA A 75 -5.50 -6.04 13.92
C ALA A 75 -4.75 -4.70 13.87
N VAL A 76 -4.59 -4.08 15.04
CA VAL A 76 -4.05 -2.72 15.18
C VAL A 76 -3.01 -2.69 16.28
N LYS A 77 -1.90 -1.99 16.02
CA LYS A 77 -0.94 -1.58 17.03
C LYS A 77 -0.81 -0.06 17.01
N ILE A 78 -1.22 0.60 18.08
CA ILE A 78 -1.02 2.03 18.26
C ILE A 78 0.41 2.28 18.72
N GLY A 79 1.13 3.16 18.02
CA GLY A 79 2.48 3.57 18.36
C GLY A 79 3.44 3.49 17.18
N TYR A 80 4.74 3.57 17.50
CA TYR A 80 5.84 3.41 16.56
C TYR A 80 6.62 2.12 16.89
N ASP A 81 6.88 1.32 15.88
CA ASP A 81 7.69 0.09 16.00
C ASP A 81 8.34 -0.18 14.65
N GLU A 82 9.64 0.08 14.55
CA GLU A 82 10.38 -0.05 13.30
C GLU A 82 10.50 -1.51 12.85
N ALA A 83 10.80 -2.42 13.75
CA ALA A 83 10.93 -3.85 13.43
C ALA A 83 9.60 -4.41 12.92
N LEU A 84 8.48 -4.03 13.57
CA LEU A 84 7.16 -4.42 13.12
C LEU A 84 6.82 -3.79 11.76
N SER A 85 7.20 -2.54 11.51
CA SER A 85 6.96 -1.88 10.22
C SER A 85 7.59 -2.66 9.07
N HIS A 86 8.82 -3.13 9.24
CA HIS A 86 9.51 -3.99 8.27
C HIS A 86 8.81 -5.35 8.11
N LEU A 87 8.38 -5.98 9.20
CA LEU A 87 7.62 -7.23 9.14
C LEU A 87 6.30 -7.05 8.39
N MET A 88 5.58 -5.93 8.63
CA MET A 88 4.34 -5.63 7.95
C MET A 88 4.54 -5.43 6.45
N VAL A 89 5.56 -4.65 6.05
CA VAL A 89 5.88 -4.47 4.63
C VAL A 89 6.31 -5.80 3.99
N ALA A 90 7.10 -6.62 4.67
CA ALA A 90 7.59 -7.89 4.13
C ALA A 90 6.54 -9.01 4.14
N GLY A 91 5.55 -8.95 5.01
CA GLY A 91 4.51 -9.96 5.20
C GLY A 91 3.16 -9.62 4.57
N GLY A 92 2.95 -8.37 4.17
CA GLY A 92 1.75 -7.92 3.49
C GLY A 92 1.69 -8.33 2.01
N ASP A 93 0.51 -8.35 1.44
CA ASP A 93 0.29 -8.51 0.00
C ASP A 93 -0.03 -7.16 -0.66
N VAL A 94 -0.70 -6.25 0.07
CA VAL A 94 -1.06 -4.91 -0.38
C VAL A 94 -0.69 -3.88 0.70
N ILE A 95 0.02 -2.82 0.34
CA ILE A 95 0.28 -1.70 1.24
C ILE A 95 -0.59 -0.49 0.88
N LEU A 96 -1.37 -0.01 1.87
CA LEU A 96 -2.32 1.08 1.70
C LEU A 96 -1.66 2.43 1.95
N VAL A 97 -1.70 3.32 0.95
CA VAL A 97 -1.21 4.71 1.05
C VAL A 97 -2.27 5.67 0.47
N PRO A 98 -3.45 5.78 1.09
CA PRO A 98 -4.58 6.58 0.56
C PRO A 98 -4.43 8.08 0.88
N SER A 99 -3.23 8.61 0.83
CA SER A 99 -2.90 9.98 1.25
C SER A 99 -3.62 11.03 0.40
N ARG A 100 -4.18 12.06 1.06
CA ARG A 100 -4.73 13.26 0.39
C ARG A 100 -3.63 14.13 -0.22
N PHE A 101 -2.48 14.11 0.40
CA PHE A 101 -1.30 14.84 -0.08
C PHE A 101 -0.03 14.07 0.30
N GLU A 102 0.83 13.80 -0.70
CA GLU A 102 2.08 13.07 -0.52
C GLU A 102 3.11 13.56 -1.54
N PRO A 103 4.03 14.47 -1.16
CA PRO A 103 5.00 15.04 -2.10
C PRO A 103 5.91 14.00 -2.74
N CYS A 104 6.39 13.05 -1.95
CA CYS A 104 7.24 11.95 -2.40
C CYS A 104 6.66 10.60 -1.96
N GLY A 105 6.64 10.36 -0.64
CA GLY A 105 6.32 9.07 -0.02
C GLY A 105 7.48 8.07 -0.14
N LEU A 106 7.77 7.37 0.94
CA LEU A 106 8.71 6.25 0.95
C LEU A 106 8.00 4.91 1.11
N THR A 107 6.84 4.93 1.75
CA THR A 107 6.09 3.72 2.09
C THR A 107 5.74 2.87 0.86
N GLN A 108 5.28 3.50 -0.23
CA GLN A 108 5.01 2.79 -1.49
C GLN A 108 6.30 2.24 -2.12
N LEU A 109 7.44 2.95 -1.99
CA LEU A 109 8.72 2.49 -2.52
C LEU A 109 9.20 1.24 -1.79
N TYR A 110 9.04 1.22 -0.47
CA TYR A 110 9.29 0.00 0.31
C TYR A 110 8.37 -1.13 -0.11
N GLY A 111 7.07 -0.85 -0.30
CA GLY A 111 6.13 -1.84 -0.83
C GLY A 111 6.58 -2.43 -2.16
N LEU A 112 6.94 -1.59 -3.12
CA LEU A 112 7.49 -2.02 -4.43
C LEU A 112 8.72 -2.92 -4.25
N GLN A 113 9.68 -2.50 -3.43
CA GLN A 113 10.92 -3.23 -3.21
C GLN A 113 10.70 -4.61 -2.57
N TYR A 114 9.75 -4.72 -1.63
CA TYR A 114 9.43 -5.98 -0.95
C TYR A 114 8.41 -6.86 -1.70
N GLY A 115 7.82 -6.34 -2.77
CA GLY A 115 6.78 -7.03 -3.55
C GLY A 115 5.40 -7.00 -2.88
N THR A 116 5.18 -6.08 -1.96
CA THR A 116 3.88 -5.76 -1.35
C THR A 116 3.24 -4.66 -2.17
N LEU A 117 2.26 -5.00 -2.99
CA LEU A 117 1.75 -4.09 -4.01
C LEU A 117 1.12 -2.83 -3.42
N PRO A 118 1.60 -1.63 -3.79
CA PRO A 118 1.01 -0.39 -3.29
C PRO A 118 -0.39 -0.17 -3.85
N LEU A 119 -1.33 0.20 -2.97
CA LEU A 119 -2.63 0.76 -3.32
C LEU A 119 -2.63 2.21 -2.85
N VAL A 120 -2.54 3.13 -3.79
CA VAL A 120 -2.26 4.55 -3.54
C VAL A 120 -3.29 5.47 -4.19
N ARG A 121 -3.43 6.68 -3.66
CA ARG A 121 -4.13 7.75 -4.37
C ARG A 121 -3.21 8.43 -5.38
N ALA A 122 -3.76 8.85 -6.52
CA ALA A 122 -3.05 9.61 -7.55
C ALA A 122 -2.72 11.03 -7.07
N THR A 123 -1.60 11.18 -6.35
CA THR A 123 -1.11 12.48 -5.85
C THR A 123 0.40 12.47 -5.69
N GLY A 124 1.07 13.56 -6.14
CA GLY A 124 2.52 13.75 -6.01
C GLY A 124 3.32 12.50 -6.33
N GLY A 125 4.32 12.19 -5.52
CA GLY A 125 5.21 11.05 -5.76
C GLY A 125 4.53 9.68 -5.79
N LEU A 126 3.32 9.53 -5.24
CA LEU A 126 2.56 8.29 -5.37
C LEU A 126 2.12 8.06 -6.82
N ALA A 127 1.66 9.11 -7.51
CA ALA A 127 1.27 9.04 -8.91
C ALA A 127 2.47 8.80 -9.83
N ASP A 128 3.65 9.31 -9.46
CA ASP A 128 4.87 9.21 -10.26
C ASP A 128 5.55 7.83 -10.12
N THR A 129 5.30 7.12 -9.03
CA THR A 129 6.04 5.89 -8.70
C THR A 129 5.22 4.60 -8.82
N VAL A 130 3.89 4.69 -8.89
CA VAL A 130 3.01 3.51 -8.97
C VAL A 130 2.21 3.52 -10.27
N THR A 131 2.39 2.48 -11.10
CA THR A 131 1.62 2.27 -12.33
C THR A 131 0.42 1.38 -12.04
N ASN A 132 -0.79 1.90 -12.28
CA ASN A 132 -2.04 1.19 -12.03
C ASN A 132 -2.17 -0.09 -12.85
N SER A 133 -2.73 -1.15 -12.27
CA SER A 133 -2.96 -2.46 -12.89
C SER A 133 -4.20 -2.46 -13.80
N THR A 134 -4.18 -1.67 -14.89
CA THR A 134 -5.23 -1.68 -15.91
C THR A 134 -5.02 -2.82 -16.92
N SER A 135 -6.00 -3.08 -17.77
CA SER A 135 -5.87 -4.07 -18.86
C SER A 135 -4.69 -3.75 -19.79
N GLU A 136 -4.45 -2.46 -20.04
CA GLU A 136 -3.38 -1.96 -20.90
C GLU A 136 -2.01 -2.17 -20.27
N THR A 137 -1.83 -1.75 -19.00
CA THR A 137 -0.56 -1.85 -18.29
C THR A 137 -0.19 -3.29 -17.95
N ILE A 138 -1.19 -4.16 -17.70
CA ILE A 138 -1.00 -5.59 -17.53
C ILE A 138 -0.51 -6.23 -18.84
N LYS A 139 -1.13 -5.90 -19.98
CA LYS A 139 -0.67 -6.38 -21.31
C LYS A 139 0.72 -5.88 -21.66
N ALA A 140 1.01 -4.61 -21.36
CA ALA A 140 2.32 -3.99 -21.54
C ALA A 140 3.37 -4.46 -20.54
N ARG A 141 2.98 -5.19 -19.48
CA ARG A 141 3.84 -5.64 -18.38
C ARG A 141 4.51 -4.48 -17.62
N THR A 142 3.79 -3.37 -17.45
CA THR A 142 4.28 -2.17 -16.74
C THR A 142 3.57 -1.92 -15.43
N ALA A 143 2.45 -2.60 -15.14
CA ALA A 143 1.71 -2.46 -13.90
C ALA A 143 2.57 -2.79 -12.67
N THR A 144 2.50 -1.97 -11.60
CA THR A 144 3.26 -2.15 -10.36
C THR A 144 2.41 -2.05 -9.08
N GLY A 145 1.13 -1.70 -9.19
CA GLY A 145 0.23 -1.57 -8.05
C GLY A 145 -1.15 -1.09 -8.46
N PHE A 146 -1.85 -0.44 -7.54
CA PHE A 146 -3.22 0.04 -7.71
C PHE A 146 -3.28 1.54 -7.44
N VAL A 147 -3.99 2.28 -8.30
CA VAL A 147 -4.10 3.74 -8.19
C VAL A 147 -5.57 4.15 -8.29
N PHE A 148 -6.05 4.91 -7.31
CA PHE A 148 -7.37 5.55 -7.34
C PHE A 148 -7.25 7.08 -7.39
N GLN A 149 -8.29 7.78 -7.85
CA GLN A 149 -8.17 9.20 -8.22
C GLN A 149 -8.63 10.14 -7.10
N LYS A 150 -9.89 10.02 -6.66
CA LYS A 150 -10.47 10.94 -5.70
C LYS A 150 -10.20 10.51 -4.27
N ALA A 151 -9.95 11.47 -3.37
CA ALA A 151 -9.83 11.22 -1.95
C ALA A 151 -11.21 10.95 -1.30
N GLU A 152 -11.93 9.97 -1.84
CA GLU A 152 -13.28 9.57 -1.47
C GLU A 152 -13.32 8.07 -1.13
N ALA A 153 -14.21 7.68 -0.22
CA ALA A 153 -14.33 6.30 0.23
C ALA A 153 -14.70 5.34 -0.93
N ASP A 154 -15.55 5.76 -1.85
CA ASP A 154 -16.00 4.91 -2.96
C ASP A 154 -14.89 4.63 -3.97
N ASP A 155 -14.01 5.60 -4.23
CA ASP A 155 -12.84 5.39 -5.08
C ASP A 155 -11.84 4.41 -4.42
N LEU A 156 -11.58 4.55 -3.11
CA LEU A 156 -10.74 3.61 -2.38
C LEU A 156 -11.37 2.21 -2.33
N ARG A 157 -12.70 2.12 -2.10
CA ARG A 157 -13.45 0.84 -2.13
C ARG A 157 -13.30 0.15 -3.49
N SER A 158 -13.45 0.89 -4.58
CA SER A 158 -13.28 0.35 -5.94
C SER A 158 -11.85 -0.17 -6.18
N ALA A 159 -10.84 0.53 -5.67
CA ALA A 159 -9.45 0.09 -5.77
C ALA A 159 -9.17 -1.18 -4.92
N ILE A 160 -9.78 -1.29 -3.74
CA ILE A 160 -9.72 -2.52 -2.92
C ILE A 160 -10.34 -3.69 -3.68
N GLN A 161 -11.53 -3.50 -4.26
CA GLN A 161 -12.21 -4.53 -5.08
C GLN A 161 -11.36 -4.94 -6.28
N HIS A 162 -10.70 -3.99 -6.93
CA HIS A 162 -9.78 -4.26 -8.03
C HIS A 162 -8.58 -5.10 -7.57
N ALA A 163 -8.00 -4.81 -6.39
CA ALA A 163 -6.92 -5.61 -5.82
C ALA A 163 -7.36 -7.07 -5.58
N PHE A 164 -8.55 -7.29 -5.02
CA PHE A 164 -9.10 -8.64 -4.86
C PHE A 164 -9.36 -9.35 -6.21
N ALA A 165 -9.91 -8.64 -7.19
CA ALA A 165 -10.14 -9.20 -8.52
C ALA A 165 -8.83 -9.64 -9.20
N LEU A 166 -7.72 -8.92 -8.95
CA LEU A 166 -6.40 -9.28 -9.44
C LEU A 166 -5.78 -10.43 -8.63
N TRP A 167 -6.00 -10.45 -7.31
CA TRP A 167 -5.55 -11.52 -6.42
C TRP A 167 -6.04 -12.89 -6.87
N GLN A 168 -7.27 -13.00 -7.34
CA GLN A 168 -7.82 -14.24 -7.90
C GLN A 168 -7.07 -14.72 -9.15
N LYS A 169 -6.26 -13.86 -9.80
CA LYS A 169 -5.47 -14.16 -10.99
C LYS A 169 -3.98 -14.28 -10.63
N GLN A 170 -3.61 -15.29 -9.86
CA GLN A 170 -2.30 -15.45 -9.23
C GLN A 170 -1.10 -15.30 -10.20
N ARG A 171 -1.22 -15.73 -11.45
CA ARG A 171 -0.16 -15.55 -12.45
C ARG A 171 0.04 -14.07 -12.83
N VAL A 172 -1.06 -13.33 -12.93
CA VAL A 172 -1.02 -11.87 -13.21
C VAL A 172 -0.51 -11.12 -11.99
N TRP A 173 -0.98 -11.50 -10.79
CA TRP A 173 -0.48 -10.96 -9.53
C TRP A 173 1.04 -11.11 -9.41
N ALA A 174 1.57 -12.30 -9.64
CA ALA A 174 3.01 -12.56 -9.60
C ALA A 174 3.79 -11.72 -10.63
N MET A 175 3.24 -11.51 -11.82
CA MET A 175 3.84 -10.64 -12.83
C MET A 175 3.89 -9.19 -12.36
N VAL A 176 2.78 -8.64 -11.83
CA VAL A 176 2.73 -7.27 -11.31
C VAL A 176 3.70 -7.09 -10.15
N ARG A 177 3.78 -8.08 -9.24
CA ARG A 177 4.74 -8.09 -8.14
C ARG A 177 6.19 -8.09 -8.63
N ASN A 178 6.52 -8.89 -9.63
CA ASN A 178 7.87 -8.91 -10.20
C ASN A 178 8.21 -7.58 -10.89
N ASN A 179 7.26 -6.95 -11.59
CA ASN A 179 7.43 -5.61 -12.15
C ASN A 179 7.68 -4.57 -11.06
N ALA A 180 6.92 -4.64 -9.95
CA ALA A 180 7.11 -3.76 -8.79
C ALA A 180 8.52 -3.87 -8.21
N MET A 181 8.98 -5.11 -7.97
CA MET A 181 10.32 -5.37 -7.41
C MET A 181 11.46 -5.02 -8.36
N ALA A 182 11.20 -4.93 -9.66
CA ALA A 182 12.20 -4.54 -10.66
C ALA A 182 12.38 -3.02 -10.81
N GLN A 183 11.56 -2.20 -10.10
CA GLN A 183 11.70 -0.74 -10.14
C GLN A 183 12.98 -0.30 -9.44
N ASP A 184 13.72 0.62 -10.08
CA ASP A 184 14.95 1.19 -9.52
C ASP A 184 14.73 2.66 -9.13
N PHE A 185 14.65 2.91 -7.83
CA PHE A 185 14.57 4.24 -7.21
C PHE A 185 15.88 4.61 -6.50
N SER A 186 17.01 4.03 -6.91
CA SER A 186 18.32 4.31 -6.32
C SER A 186 18.82 5.73 -6.66
N TRP A 187 19.70 6.22 -5.79
CA TRP A 187 20.40 7.50 -6.02
C TRP A 187 21.22 7.51 -7.29
N LYS A 188 21.69 6.36 -7.78
CA LYS A 188 22.42 6.26 -9.06
C LYS A 188 21.57 6.75 -10.22
N ASN A 189 20.29 6.37 -10.27
CA ASN A 189 19.38 6.80 -11.31
C ASN A 189 19.05 8.30 -11.20
N ALA A 190 18.79 8.80 -9.98
CA ALA A 190 18.58 10.21 -9.72
C ALA A 190 19.80 11.05 -10.09
N ALA A 191 21.01 10.62 -9.70
CA ALA A 191 22.26 11.32 -10.03
C ALA A 191 22.48 11.44 -11.55
N ALA A 192 22.20 10.40 -12.32
CA ALA A 192 22.29 10.44 -13.77
C ALA A 192 21.33 11.47 -14.40
N GLN A 193 20.12 11.63 -13.86
CA GLN A 193 19.18 12.65 -14.32
C GLN A 193 19.67 14.08 -14.00
N TYR A 194 20.26 14.30 -12.82
CA TYR A 194 20.87 15.58 -12.46
C TYR A 194 22.08 15.90 -13.36
N GLU A 195 22.92 14.91 -13.66
CA GLU A 195 24.06 15.09 -14.57
C GLU A 195 23.59 15.54 -15.96
N GLN A 196 22.57 14.91 -16.52
CA GLN A 196 22.00 15.32 -17.81
C GLN A 196 21.43 16.74 -17.78
N LEU A 197 20.76 17.12 -16.68
CA LEU A 197 20.27 18.49 -16.49
C LEU A 197 21.41 19.50 -16.49
N TYR A 198 22.51 19.23 -15.78
CA TYR A 198 23.67 20.14 -15.72
C TYR A 198 24.38 20.24 -17.06
N LEU A 199 24.58 19.14 -17.78
CA LEU A 199 25.15 19.16 -19.13
C LEU A 199 24.30 20.01 -20.09
N GLY A 200 22.97 19.85 -20.06
CA GLY A 200 22.07 20.64 -20.90
C GLY A 200 22.09 22.15 -20.60
N ILE A 201 22.44 22.55 -19.38
CA ILE A 201 22.62 23.98 -19.02
C ILE A 201 23.97 24.50 -19.50
N LEU A 202 25.02 23.68 -19.50
CA LEU A 202 26.36 24.09 -19.96
C LEU A 202 26.45 24.22 -21.48
N ASP A 203 25.61 23.49 -22.22
CA ASP A 203 25.56 23.51 -23.69
C ASP A 203 24.63 24.60 -24.24
N SER A 204 23.94 25.38 -23.40
CA SER A 204 23.01 26.46 -23.74
C SER A 204 23.66 27.85 -23.58
#